data_310f32c1fc65b29d7414bf75a7de1a35
#
_entry.id   310f32c1fc65b29d7414bf75a7de1a35
#
_cell.length_a   1.000
_cell.length_b   1.000
_cell.length_c   1.000
_cell.angle_alpha   90.00
_cell.angle_beta   90.00
_cell.angle_gamma   90.00
#
_symmetry.space_group_name_H-M   'P 1'
#
loop_
_entity.id
_entity.type
_entity.pdbx_description
1 polymer ?
#
loop_
_entity_poly.entity_id
_entity_poly.type
_entity_poly.pdbx_seq_one_letter_code
_entity_poly.pdbx_strand_id
1 'polypeptide(L)'
;MQNSITPFNIRPANRVNNISEYYFSKKLKEIAKLNARGSDIISLGIGGPDRPPHPETIETLCTESRKSDVHGYQPYIGLPELRRSFADWYNRWYNVTLDPQKEIQPLIGSKEGILHISLAFLNAGDGVLVPNPGYPTYSSVSRLSEAEIFTYDLDENNHWQPDFKQLESLPLDRIKLMWVNYPNMPTGAKASMELFTKLVDFGKRHNIIIVNDNPYSFILNDNPMSILA
;
A
#
# COMPACT_ATOMS: atom_id res chain seq x y z
N MET A 1 26.76 -49.31 -9.29
CA MET A 1 25.98 -48.40 -10.16
C MET A 1 25.92 -47.05 -9.48
N GLN A 2 26.70 -46.07 -9.95
CA GLN A 2 26.60 -44.70 -9.44
C GLN A 2 25.34 -44.10 -10.04
N ASN A 3 24.34 -43.84 -9.19
CA ASN A 3 23.19 -43.06 -9.57
C ASN A 3 23.66 -41.63 -9.85
N SER A 4 23.83 -41.26 -11.11
CA SER A 4 24.05 -39.89 -11.55
C SER A 4 22.74 -39.13 -11.33
N ILE A 5 22.62 -38.45 -10.19
CA ILE A 5 21.53 -37.54 -9.95
C ILE A 5 21.76 -36.37 -10.92
N THR A 6 20.92 -36.27 -11.95
CA THR A 6 20.92 -35.11 -12.84
C THR A 6 20.62 -33.88 -12.00
N PRO A 7 21.46 -32.84 -11.97
CA PRO A 7 21.20 -31.68 -11.12
C PRO A 7 19.88 -31.00 -11.53
N PHE A 8 19.04 -30.77 -10.55
CA PHE A 8 17.77 -30.07 -10.72
C PHE A 8 18.06 -28.60 -11.11
N ASN A 9 17.69 -28.20 -12.31
CA ASN A 9 18.03 -26.88 -12.88
C ASN A 9 16.77 -26.13 -13.31
N ILE A 10 15.88 -25.82 -12.34
CA ILE A 10 14.76 -24.90 -12.60
C ILE A 10 15.22 -23.48 -12.26
N ARG A 11 15.02 -22.56 -13.19
CA ARG A 11 15.29 -21.14 -12.98
C ARG A 11 14.01 -20.43 -12.53
N PRO A 12 14.12 -19.42 -11.63
CA PRO A 12 13.01 -18.53 -11.31
C PRO A 12 12.48 -17.83 -12.56
N ALA A 13 11.21 -17.36 -12.50
CA ALA A 13 10.64 -16.55 -13.56
C ALA A 13 11.43 -15.24 -13.75
N ASN A 14 11.52 -14.74 -14.99
CA ASN A 14 12.30 -13.54 -15.32
C ASN A 14 11.88 -12.30 -14.49
N ARG A 15 10.59 -12.20 -14.16
CA ARG A 15 10.04 -11.09 -13.36
C ARG A 15 10.67 -10.94 -11.98
N VAL A 16 11.25 -12.00 -11.40
CA VAL A 16 11.91 -11.95 -10.09
C VAL A 16 13.39 -11.59 -10.17
N ASN A 17 14.00 -11.57 -11.37
CA ASN A 17 15.42 -11.23 -11.53
C ASN A 17 15.74 -9.78 -11.13
N ASN A 18 14.76 -8.88 -11.24
CA ASN A 18 14.88 -7.46 -10.93
C ASN A 18 14.37 -7.09 -9.51
N ILE A 19 14.04 -8.11 -8.69
CA ILE A 19 13.64 -7.89 -7.32
C ILE A 19 14.88 -7.88 -6.43
N SER A 20 15.15 -6.76 -5.79
CA SER A 20 16.20 -6.64 -4.79
C SER A 20 15.62 -6.79 -3.38
N GLU A 21 16.46 -7.27 -2.45
CA GLU A 21 16.09 -7.28 -1.04
C GLU A 21 15.75 -5.85 -0.58
N TYR A 22 14.66 -5.73 0.16
CA TYR A 22 14.16 -4.46 0.69
C TYR A 22 15.26 -3.72 1.47
N TYR A 23 15.49 -2.45 1.14
CA TYR A 23 16.58 -1.65 1.70
C TYR A 23 16.62 -1.69 3.22
N PHE A 24 15.45 -1.45 3.87
CA PHE A 24 15.38 -1.44 5.33
C PHE A 24 15.65 -2.81 5.95
N SER A 25 15.31 -3.93 5.28
CA SER A 25 15.68 -5.26 5.75
C SER A 25 17.19 -5.41 5.87
N LYS A 26 17.94 -4.95 4.84
CA LYS A 26 19.40 -4.95 4.86
C LYS A 26 19.95 -4.09 6.01
N LYS A 27 19.41 -2.88 6.18
CA LYS A 27 19.86 -1.96 7.23
C LYS A 27 19.56 -2.46 8.64
N LEU A 28 18.41 -3.07 8.86
CA LEU A 28 18.11 -3.69 10.16
C LEU A 28 19.06 -4.84 10.50
N LYS A 29 19.41 -5.68 9.51
CA LYS A 29 20.40 -6.74 9.68
C LYS A 29 21.79 -6.17 10.01
N GLU A 30 22.18 -5.06 9.37
CA GLU A 30 23.43 -4.36 9.63
C GLU A 30 23.46 -3.80 11.05
N ILE A 31 22.42 -3.07 11.46
CA ILE A 31 22.29 -2.53 12.82
C ILE A 31 22.33 -3.64 13.89
N ALA A 32 21.59 -4.73 13.67
CA ALA A 32 21.59 -5.87 14.58
C ALA A 32 22.98 -6.47 14.76
N LYS A 33 23.78 -6.59 13.68
CA LYS A 33 25.16 -7.06 13.74
C LYS A 33 26.07 -6.11 14.49
N LEU A 34 25.90 -4.79 14.31
CA LEU A 34 26.69 -3.76 15.00
C LEU A 34 26.35 -3.75 16.49
N ASN A 35 25.06 -3.82 16.84
CA ASN A 35 24.63 -3.87 18.25
C ASN A 35 25.09 -5.16 18.95
N ALA A 36 25.12 -6.29 18.25
CA ALA A 36 25.69 -7.53 18.78
C ALA A 36 27.21 -7.42 19.08
N ARG A 37 27.87 -6.42 18.50
CA ARG A 37 29.30 -6.07 18.77
C ARG A 37 29.50 -4.94 19.77
N GLY A 38 28.40 -4.45 20.39
CA GLY A 38 28.43 -3.42 21.41
C GLY A 38 28.32 -1.98 20.93
N SER A 39 27.84 -1.75 19.70
CA SER A 39 27.72 -0.38 19.15
C SER A 39 26.55 0.43 19.70
N ASP A 40 25.52 -0.22 20.29
CA ASP A 40 24.35 0.42 20.92
C ASP A 40 23.64 1.46 20.00
N ILE A 41 23.40 1.06 18.74
CA ILE A 41 22.75 1.92 17.74
C ILE A 41 21.25 1.96 17.99
N ILE A 42 20.70 3.16 18.16
CA ILE A 42 19.25 3.42 18.18
C ILE A 42 18.79 3.68 16.74
N SER A 43 17.91 2.80 16.22
CA SER A 43 17.38 2.95 14.86
C SER A 43 16.20 3.92 14.83
N LEU A 44 16.32 5.02 14.08
CA LEU A 44 15.24 5.95 13.77
C LEU A 44 14.76 5.80 12.31
N GLY A 45 15.22 4.77 11.60
CA GLY A 45 14.96 4.59 10.17
C GLY A 45 13.61 3.96 9.83
N ILE A 46 12.93 3.34 10.79
CA ILE A 46 11.60 2.75 10.59
C ILE A 46 10.67 3.29 11.67
N GLY A 47 9.64 4.01 11.22
CA GLY A 47 8.53 4.41 12.08
C GLY A 47 7.58 3.24 12.30
N GLY A 48 7.17 3.02 13.55
CA GLY A 48 6.17 2.04 13.91
C GLY A 48 5.44 2.48 15.17
N PRO A 49 4.22 1.98 15.41
CA PRO A 49 3.54 2.23 16.66
C PRO A 49 4.39 1.73 17.83
N ASP A 50 4.63 2.60 18.81
CA ASP A 50 5.41 2.31 20.02
C ASP A 50 4.51 1.95 21.21
N ARG A 51 3.20 2.07 21.05
CA ARG A 51 2.21 1.75 22.07
C ARG A 51 1.35 0.55 21.68
N PRO A 52 0.91 -0.26 22.65
CA PRO A 52 -0.03 -1.34 22.40
C PRO A 52 -1.38 -0.78 21.91
N PRO A 53 -2.22 -1.60 21.25
CA PRO A 53 -3.60 -1.28 20.99
C PRO A 53 -4.36 -0.97 22.29
N HIS A 54 -5.51 -0.32 22.17
CA HIS A 54 -6.37 -0.08 23.32
C HIS A 54 -6.70 -1.40 24.04
N PRO A 55 -6.70 -1.44 25.39
CA PRO A 55 -6.93 -2.69 26.15
C PRO A 55 -8.22 -3.40 25.75
N GLU A 56 -9.29 -2.66 25.49
CA GLU A 56 -10.56 -3.22 25.01
C GLU A 56 -10.43 -4.00 23.69
N THR A 57 -9.60 -3.50 22.78
CA THR A 57 -9.31 -4.19 21.49
C THR A 57 -8.65 -5.56 21.74
N ILE A 58 -7.70 -5.59 22.68
CA ILE A 58 -6.98 -6.81 23.05
C ILE A 58 -7.95 -7.80 23.71
N GLU A 59 -8.75 -7.34 24.68
CA GLU A 59 -9.70 -8.17 25.39
C GLU A 59 -10.79 -8.73 24.48
N THR A 60 -11.31 -7.90 23.57
CA THR A 60 -12.27 -8.32 22.54
C THR A 60 -11.68 -9.43 21.67
N LEU A 61 -10.44 -9.25 21.17
CA LEU A 61 -9.77 -10.29 20.38
C LEU A 61 -9.62 -11.61 21.16
N CYS A 62 -9.19 -11.52 22.42
CA CYS A 62 -9.02 -12.70 23.28
C CYS A 62 -10.36 -13.39 23.55
N THR A 63 -11.42 -12.64 23.79
CA THR A 63 -12.76 -13.16 24.08
C THR A 63 -13.36 -13.82 22.84
N GLU A 64 -13.32 -13.14 21.69
CA GLU A 64 -13.85 -13.67 20.45
C GLU A 64 -13.10 -14.92 19.99
N SER A 65 -11.77 -14.95 20.11
CA SER A 65 -10.98 -16.10 19.70
C SER A 65 -11.21 -17.38 20.53
N ARG A 66 -11.84 -17.28 21.71
CA ARG A 66 -12.20 -18.44 22.54
C ARG A 66 -13.51 -19.09 22.14
N LYS A 67 -14.31 -18.47 21.28
CA LYS A 67 -15.56 -19.06 20.80
C LYS A 67 -15.26 -20.25 19.88
N SER A 68 -16.03 -21.31 20.01
CA SER A 68 -15.80 -22.58 19.28
C SER A 68 -16.19 -22.51 17.79
N ASP A 69 -16.97 -21.53 17.41
CA ASP A 69 -17.56 -21.37 16.07
C ASP A 69 -16.85 -20.35 15.17
N VAL A 70 -15.73 -19.76 15.65
CA VAL A 70 -15.00 -18.72 14.89
C VAL A 70 -13.79 -19.26 14.12
N HIS A 71 -13.47 -20.53 14.22
CA HIS A 71 -12.26 -21.13 13.63
C HIS A 71 -12.52 -21.84 12.28
N GLY A 72 -13.71 -21.73 11.75
CA GLY A 72 -14.08 -22.34 10.49
C GLY A 72 -13.50 -21.63 9.26
N TYR A 73 -13.68 -22.28 8.11
CA TYR A 73 -13.27 -21.70 6.83
C TYR A 73 -14.12 -20.46 6.51
N GLN A 74 -13.47 -19.39 6.11
CA GLN A 74 -14.13 -18.11 5.89
C GLN A 74 -14.39 -17.84 4.40
N PRO A 75 -15.42 -17.01 4.05
CA PRO A 75 -15.65 -16.59 2.67
C PRO A 75 -14.45 -15.81 2.10
N TYR A 76 -14.16 -15.98 0.81
CA TYR A 76 -13.07 -15.28 0.11
C TYR A 76 -13.16 -13.76 0.20
N ILE A 77 -14.37 -13.23 0.24
CA ILE A 77 -14.62 -11.79 0.33
C ILE A 77 -14.64 -11.27 1.77
N GLY A 78 -14.30 -12.11 2.74
CA GLY A 78 -14.35 -11.80 4.17
C GLY A 78 -15.76 -11.86 4.77
N LEU A 79 -15.81 -11.84 6.11
CA LEU A 79 -17.06 -11.90 6.86
C LEU A 79 -17.97 -10.69 6.54
N PRO A 80 -19.28 -10.91 6.38
CA PRO A 80 -20.23 -9.81 6.15
C PRO A 80 -20.20 -8.74 7.25
N GLU A 81 -20.03 -9.16 8.50
CA GLU A 81 -19.94 -8.28 9.67
C GLU A 81 -18.71 -7.37 9.59
N LEU A 82 -17.56 -7.93 9.20
CA LEU A 82 -16.33 -7.17 9.03
C LEU A 82 -16.48 -6.12 7.92
N ARG A 83 -17.04 -6.51 6.78
CA ARG A 83 -17.27 -5.56 5.67
C ARG A 83 -18.27 -4.48 6.04
N ARG A 84 -19.33 -4.79 6.79
CA ARG A 84 -20.25 -3.80 7.32
C ARG A 84 -19.56 -2.84 8.27
N SER A 85 -18.71 -3.34 9.15
CA SER A 85 -17.93 -2.49 10.07
C SER A 85 -17.01 -1.51 9.34
N PHE A 86 -16.41 -1.90 8.22
CA PHE A 86 -15.67 -0.97 7.35
C PHE A 86 -16.57 0.08 6.72
N ALA A 87 -17.76 -0.31 6.21
CA ALA A 87 -18.71 0.66 5.65
C ALA A 87 -19.18 1.68 6.70
N ASP A 88 -19.52 1.20 7.89
CA ASP A 88 -19.92 2.05 9.02
C ASP A 88 -18.80 3.00 9.46
N TRP A 89 -17.54 2.52 9.44
CA TRP A 89 -16.36 3.35 9.70
C TRP A 89 -16.23 4.47 8.68
N TYR A 90 -16.33 4.17 7.38
CA TYR A 90 -16.24 5.16 6.30
C TYR A 90 -17.38 6.19 6.38
N ASN A 91 -18.58 5.73 6.68
CA ASN A 91 -19.71 6.64 6.88
C ASN A 91 -19.48 7.56 8.07
N ARG A 92 -19.04 7.02 9.21
CA ARG A 92 -18.83 7.78 10.45
C ARG A 92 -17.75 8.85 10.31
N TRP A 93 -16.60 8.51 9.68
CA TRP A 93 -15.41 9.35 9.70
C TRP A 93 -15.24 10.22 8.45
N TYR A 94 -15.79 9.79 7.32
CA TYR A 94 -15.60 10.46 6.04
C TYR A 94 -16.93 10.88 5.39
N ASN A 95 -18.06 10.54 5.99
CA ASN A 95 -19.40 10.74 5.42
C ASN A 95 -19.54 10.08 4.02
N VAL A 96 -18.88 8.93 3.84
CA VAL A 96 -18.92 8.13 2.61
C VAL A 96 -19.76 6.89 2.84
N THR A 97 -20.79 6.70 2.03
CA THR A 97 -21.64 5.50 2.06
C THR A 97 -21.08 4.47 1.07
N LEU A 98 -20.72 3.29 1.55
CA LEU A 98 -20.21 2.17 0.75
C LEU A 98 -21.15 0.98 0.85
N ASP A 99 -21.33 0.27 -0.28
CA ASP A 99 -22.02 -1.03 -0.30
C ASP A 99 -21.05 -2.11 0.26
N PRO A 100 -21.32 -2.67 1.46
CA PRO A 100 -20.45 -3.67 2.04
C PRO A 100 -20.37 -4.96 1.24
N GLN A 101 -21.28 -5.19 0.27
CA GLN A 101 -21.29 -6.39 -0.55
C GLN A 101 -20.40 -6.26 -1.80
N LYS A 102 -20.19 -5.04 -2.31
CA LYS A 102 -19.54 -4.81 -3.61
C LYS A 102 -18.31 -3.91 -3.56
N GLU A 103 -18.22 -3.03 -2.56
CA GLU A 103 -17.23 -1.96 -2.52
C GLU A 103 -16.19 -2.12 -1.41
N ILE A 104 -16.24 -3.23 -0.68
CA ILE A 104 -15.30 -3.52 0.42
C ILE A 104 -14.69 -4.91 0.26
N GLN A 105 -13.37 -4.94 0.19
CA GLN A 105 -12.55 -6.15 0.23
C GLN A 105 -11.58 -6.07 1.40
N PRO A 106 -11.79 -6.83 2.50
CA PRO A 106 -10.81 -6.96 3.58
C PRO A 106 -9.50 -7.56 3.09
N LEU A 107 -8.40 -7.06 3.65
CA LEU A 107 -7.03 -7.45 3.31
C LEU A 107 -6.22 -7.78 4.56
N ILE A 108 -5.19 -8.61 4.43
CA ILE A 108 -4.17 -8.84 5.45
C ILE A 108 -3.06 -7.78 5.28
N GLY A 109 -3.43 -6.50 5.47
CA GLY A 109 -2.57 -5.35 5.28
C GLY A 109 -2.56 -4.80 3.84
N SER A 110 -2.18 -3.51 3.69
CA SER A 110 -2.22 -2.79 2.42
C SER A 110 -1.29 -3.35 1.35
N LYS A 111 -0.18 -3.99 1.71
CA LYS A 111 0.73 -4.61 0.72
C LYS A 111 0.05 -5.68 -0.13
N GLU A 112 -0.84 -6.46 0.46
CA GLU A 112 -1.66 -7.43 -0.25
C GLU A 112 -2.55 -6.73 -1.27
N GLY A 113 -3.23 -5.65 -0.87
CA GLY A 113 -4.04 -4.84 -1.78
C GLY A 113 -3.24 -4.23 -2.93
N ILE A 114 -2.05 -3.69 -2.65
CA ILE A 114 -1.15 -3.15 -3.68
C ILE A 114 -0.81 -4.23 -4.70
N LEU A 115 -0.48 -5.44 -4.25
CA LEU A 115 -0.18 -6.56 -5.15
C LEU A 115 -1.41 -6.96 -5.97
N HIS A 116 -2.55 -7.19 -5.34
CA HIS A 116 -3.75 -7.66 -6.02
C HIS A 116 -4.31 -6.64 -7.00
N ILE A 117 -4.34 -5.35 -6.66
CA ILE A 117 -4.76 -4.29 -7.58
C ILE A 117 -3.80 -4.23 -8.79
N SER A 118 -2.49 -4.28 -8.55
CA SER A 118 -1.53 -4.27 -9.66
C SER A 118 -1.72 -5.47 -10.58
N LEU A 119 -1.86 -6.68 -10.04
CA LEU A 119 -2.07 -7.89 -10.85
C LEU A 119 -3.43 -7.91 -11.57
N ALA A 120 -4.46 -7.26 -11.00
CA ALA A 120 -5.78 -7.21 -11.60
C ALA A 120 -5.88 -6.24 -12.79
N PHE A 121 -5.09 -5.16 -12.77
CA PHE A 121 -5.25 -4.07 -13.74
C PHE A 121 -4.03 -3.85 -14.66
N LEU A 122 -2.86 -4.42 -14.33
CA LEU A 122 -1.64 -4.23 -15.13
C LEU A 122 -1.25 -5.50 -15.88
N ASN A 123 -1.05 -5.36 -17.17
CA ASN A 123 -0.34 -6.34 -18.00
C ASN A 123 1.12 -5.93 -18.16
N ALA A 124 1.95 -6.82 -18.65
CA ALA A 124 3.32 -6.50 -19.06
C ALA A 124 3.34 -5.33 -20.07
N GLY A 125 4.09 -4.28 -19.75
CA GLY A 125 4.21 -3.07 -20.57
C GLY A 125 3.14 -2.01 -20.35
N ASP A 126 2.11 -2.26 -19.53
CA ASP A 126 1.20 -1.18 -19.10
C ASP A 126 1.94 -0.19 -18.19
N GLY A 127 1.58 1.08 -18.26
CA GLY A 127 2.16 2.15 -17.46
C GLY A 127 1.54 2.30 -16.08
N VAL A 128 2.36 2.66 -15.10
CA VAL A 128 1.93 2.99 -13.74
C VAL A 128 2.66 4.23 -13.24
N LEU A 129 1.90 5.18 -12.67
CA LEU A 129 2.44 6.38 -12.01
C LEU A 129 2.77 6.06 -10.56
N VAL A 130 4.01 6.38 -10.15
CA VAL A 130 4.52 6.13 -8.79
C VAL A 130 5.13 7.41 -8.24
N PRO A 131 4.77 7.84 -7.01
CA PRO A 131 5.31 9.06 -6.40
C PRO A 131 6.79 8.92 -6.03
N ASN A 132 7.52 10.02 -6.13
CA ASN A 132 8.90 10.18 -5.68
C ASN A 132 9.05 11.48 -4.85
N PRO A 133 9.37 11.43 -3.53
CA PRO A 133 9.50 10.21 -2.73
C PRO A 133 8.18 9.45 -2.55
N GLY A 134 8.28 8.15 -2.32
CA GLY A 134 7.11 7.31 -2.13
C GLY A 134 7.42 5.95 -1.50
N TYR A 135 6.38 5.19 -1.20
CA TYR A 135 6.53 3.88 -0.59
C TYR A 135 7.14 2.88 -1.60
N PRO A 136 8.28 2.24 -1.27
CA PRO A 136 9.00 1.37 -2.22
C PRO A 136 8.20 0.19 -2.75
N THR A 137 7.12 -0.20 -2.05
CA THR A 137 6.26 -1.30 -2.45
C THR A 137 5.56 -1.03 -3.78
N TYR A 138 5.17 0.22 -4.07
CA TYR A 138 4.53 0.56 -5.35
C TYR A 138 5.43 0.20 -6.53
N SER A 139 6.69 0.65 -6.52
CA SER A 139 7.66 0.31 -7.57
C SER A 139 7.99 -1.19 -7.60
N SER A 140 8.12 -1.84 -6.45
CA SER A 140 8.49 -3.26 -6.39
C SER A 140 7.39 -4.15 -6.97
N VAL A 141 6.14 -3.87 -6.64
CA VAL A 141 4.98 -4.62 -7.15
C VAL A 141 4.75 -4.33 -8.64
N SER A 142 4.92 -3.07 -9.06
CA SER A 142 4.82 -2.72 -10.50
C SER A 142 5.83 -3.48 -11.34
N ARG A 143 7.09 -3.60 -10.88
CA ARG A 143 8.09 -4.44 -11.55
C ARG A 143 7.72 -5.91 -11.57
N LEU A 144 7.13 -6.43 -10.47
CA LEU A 144 6.66 -7.81 -10.41
C LEU A 144 5.52 -8.07 -11.40
N SER A 145 4.68 -7.07 -11.63
CA SER A 145 3.62 -7.10 -12.65
C SER A 145 4.13 -6.83 -14.06
N GLU A 146 5.47 -6.67 -14.25
CA GLU A 146 6.12 -6.35 -15.54
C GLU A 146 5.62 -5.04 -16.16
N ALA A 147 5.08 -4.12 -15.33
CA ALA A 147 4.61 -2.81 -15.75
C ALA A 147 5.76 -1.81 -15.89
N GLU A 148 5.59 -0.84 -16.78
CA GLU A 148 6.50 0.29 -16.96
C GLU A 148 6.20 1.38 -15.91
N ILE A 149 7.22 1.78 -15.16
CA ILE A 149 7.07 2.76 -14.08
C ILE A 149 7.39 4.15 -14.59
N PHE A 150 6.41 5.05 -14.46
CA PHE A 150 6.57 6.48 -14.65
C PHE A 150 6.55 7.15 -13.27
N THR A 151 7.68 7.73 -12.87
CA THR A 151 7.75 8.46 -11.60
C THR A 151 7.28 9.89 -11.80
N TYR A 152 6.58 10.41 -10.79
CA TYR A 152 6.29 11.83 -10.66
C TYR A 152 6.85 12.36 -9.35
N ASP A 153 7.51 13.51 -9.42
CA ASP A 153 8.17 14.08 -8.26
C ASP A 153 7.18 14.87 -7.39
N LEU A 154 7.34 14.68 -6.08
CA LEU A 154 6.68 15.48 -5.06
C LEU A 154 7.72 16.43 -4.49
N ASP A 155 7.43 17.73 -4.53
CA ASP A 155 8.34 18.80 -4.16
C ASP A 155 7.75 19.64 -3.02
N GLU A 156 8.59 20.07 -2.08
CA GLU A 156 8.20 20.92 -0.96
C GLU A 156 7.62 22.26 -1.43
N ASN A 157 8.18 22.83 -2.49
CA ASN A 157 7.68 24.09 -3.06
C ASN A 157 6.28 23.95 -3.65
N ASN A 158 5.86 22.74 -4.04
CA ASN A 158 4.50 22.40 -4.45
C ASN A 158 3.71 21.68 -3.33
N HIS A 159 4.07 21.91 -2.07
CA HIS A 159 3.40 21.30 -0.92
C HIS A 159 3.28 19.76 -0.99
N TRP A 160 4.26 19.11 -1.59
CA TRP A 160 4.28 17.66 -1.81
C TRP A 160 3.07 17.14 -2.59
N GLN A 161 2.57 17.94 -3.51
CA GLN A 161 1.49 17.58 -4.42
C GLN A 161 2.05 17.26 -5.82
N PRO A 162 1.39 16.38 -6.59
CA PRO A 162 1.76 16.14 -7.97
C PRO A 162 1.68 17.44 -8.81
N ASP A 163 2.64 17.67 -9.67
CA ASP A 163 2.54 18.69 -10.71
C ASP A 163 1.72 18.14 -11.88
N PHE A 164 0.45 18.54 -11.98
CA PHE A 164 -0.44 18.09 -13.04
C PHE A 164 0.02 18.49 -14.43
N LYS A 165 0.78 19.59 -14.58
CA LYS A 165 1.36 19.96 -15.88
C LYS A 165 2.43 18.97 -16.31
N GLN A 166 3.25 18.50 -15.37
CA GLN A 166 4.24 17.45 -15.60
C GLN A 166 3.54 16.15 -15.94
N LEU A 167 2.50 15.77 -15.19
CA LEU A 167 1.73 14.56 -15.47
C LEU A 167 1.13 14.55 -16.87
N GLU A 168 0.57 15.69 -17.34
CA GLU A 168 -0.01 15.81 -18.68
C GLU A 168 1.02 15.65 -19.82
N SER A 169 2.33 15.74 -19.53
CA SER A 169 3.39 15.53 -20.52
C SER A 169 3.80 14.07 -20.69
N LEU A 170 3.28 13.16 -19.87
CA LEU A 170 3.60 11.74 -19.91
C LEU A 170 2.71 10.98 -20.93
N PRO A 171 3.10 9.79 -21.36
CA PRO A 171 2.33 8.97 -22.31
C PRO A 171 1.10 8.35 -21.61
N LEU A 172 0.11 9.18 -21.30
CA LEU A 172 -1.06 8.85 -20.45
C LEU A 172 -1.95 7.76 -21.06
N ASP A 173 -1.93 7.58 -22.36
CA ASP A 173 -2.65 6.52 -23.08
C ASP A 173 -2.20 5.10 -22.71
N ARG A 174 -0.98 4.96 -22.18
CA ARG A 174 -0.40 3.70 -21.72
C ARG A 174 -0.54 3.48 -20.21
N ILE A 175 -0.88 4.53 -19.46
CA ILE A 175 -0.92 4.50 -18.01
C ILE A 175 -2.30 4.06 -17.54
N LYS A 176 -2.35 3.06 -16.65
CA LYS A 176 -3.59 2.51 -16.10
C LYS A 176 -3.81 2.78 -14.63
N LEU A 177 -2.73 2.87 -13.86
CA LEU A 177 -2.79 3.11 -12.41
C LEU A 177 -1.93 4.31 -12.03
N MET A 178 -2.41 5.06 -11.03
CA MET A 178 -1.64 6.07 -10.32
C MET A 178 -1.72 5.80 -8.82
N TRP A 179 -0.58 5.50 -8.22
CA TRP A 179 -0.45 5.40 -6.78
C TRP A 179 -0.30 6.78 -6.18
N VAL A 180 -1.11 7.08 -5.18
CA VAL A 180 -0.98 8.26 -4.32
C VAL A 180 -1.02 7.80 -2.87
N ASN A 181 -0.45 8.61 -1.96
CA ASN A 181 -0.41 8.29 -0.55
C ASN A 181 -0.60 9.58 0.25
N TYR A 182 -1.78 9.77 0.80
CA TYR A 182 -2.11 10.93 1.62
C TYR A 182 -2.94 10.53 2.85
N PRO A 183 -2.51 10.95 4.08
CA PRO A 183 -1.26 11.69 4.39
C PRO A 183 -0.01 10.97 3.87
N ASN A 184 0.94 11.77 3.33
CA ASN A 184 2.05 11.22 2.56
C ASN A 184 3.18 10.66 3.43
N MET A 185 3.72 9.54 3.05
CA MET A 185 4.97 8.99 3.57
C MET A 185 6.06 9.12 2.49
N PRO A 186 7.21 9.75 2.80
CA PRO A 186 7.73 10.06 4.15
C PRO A 186 7.48 11.51 4.60
N THR A 187 6.83 12.37 3.82
CA THR A 187 6.83 13.82 4.03
C THR A 187 5.87 14.29 5.13
N GLY A 188 4.85 13.50 5.46
CA GLY A 188 3.77 13.87 6.37
C GLY A 188 2.74 14.85 5.78
N ALA A 189 2.87 15.22 4.52
CA ALA A 189 1.96 16.15 3.86
C ALA A 189 0.53 15.60 3.82
N LYS A 190 -0.44 16.43 4.21
CA LYS A 190 -1.86 16.10 4.20
C LYS A 190 -2.46 16.43 2.83
N ALA A 191 -3.48 15.67 2.43
CA ALA A 191 -4.29 16.08 1.29
C ALA A 191 -5.25 17.21 1.65
N SER A 192 -5.73 17.90 0.62
CA SER A 192 -6.94 18.72 0.67
C SER A 192 -8.02 18.10 -0.21
N MET A 193 -9.29 18.47 0.01
CA MET A 193 -10.37 18.04 -0.90
C MET A 193 -10.14 18.57 -2.33
N GLU A 194 -9.52 19.75 -2.47
CA GLU A 194 -9.13 20.28 -3.78
C GLU A 194 -8.13 19.34 -4.50
N LEU A 195 -7.11 18.84 -3.78
CA LEU A 195 -6.16 17.88 -4.35
C LEU A 195 -6.86 16.58 -4.76
N PHE A 196 -7.70 16.03 -3.89
CA PHE A 196 -8.44 14.81 -4.21
C PHE A 196 -9.36 14.98 -5.40
N THR A 197 -10.05 16.12 -5.51
CA THR A 197 -10.86 16.45 -6.68
C THR A 197 -10.02 16.49 -7.95
N LYS A 198 -8.87 17.17 -7.93
CA LYS A 198 -7.94 17.22 -9.08
C LYS A 198 -7.44 15.84 -9.50
N LEU A 199 -7.11 14.97 -8.51
CA LEU A 199 -6.66 13.60 -8.78
C LEU A 199 -7.77 12.76 -9.43
N VAL A 200 -8.98 12.84 -8.90
CA VAL A 200 -10.13 12.11 -9.45
C VAL A 200 -10.49 12.59 -10.86
N ASP A 201 -10.47 13.91 -11.08
CA ASP A 201 -10.72 14.48 -12.40
C ASP A 201 -9.62 14.11 -13.41
N PHE A 202 -8.36 14.10 -12.99
CA PHE A 202 -7.25 13.61 -13.80
C PHE A 202 -7.46 12.14 -14.17
N GLY A 203 -7.76 11.28 -13.19
CA GLY A 203 -8.02 9.87 -13.42
C GLY A 203 -9.18 9.65 -14.40
N LYS A 204 -10.30 10.37 -14.24
CA LYS A 204 -11.46 10.30 -15.15
C LYS A 204 -11.14 10.75 -16.56
N ARG A 205 -10.42 11.87 -16.73
CA ARG A 205 -10.07 12.41 -18.05
C ARG A 205 -9.17 11.48 -18.86
N HIS A 206 -8.26 10.79 -18.19
CA HIS A 206 -7.25 9.94 -18.82
C HIS A 206 -7.51 8.44 -18.69
N ASN A 207 -8.66 8.06 -18.11
CA ASN A 207 -9.00 6.66 -17.85
C ASN A 207 -7.93 5.93 -16.99
N ILE A 208 -7.42 6.63 -15.96
CA ILE A 208 -6.41 6.14 -15.01
C ILE A 208 -7.09 5.88 -13.67
N ILE A 209 -6.87 4.71 -13.09
CA ILE A 209 -7.35 4.38 -11.74
C ILE A 209 -6.45 5.05 -10.72
N ILE A 210 -7.01 5.93 -9.89
CA ILE A 210 -6.30 6.54 -8.77
C ILE A 210 -6.44 5.65 -7.54
N VAL A 211 -5.32 5.25 -6.95
CA VAL A 211 -5.30 4.40 -5.74
C VAL A 211 -4.61 5.16 -4.62
N ASN A 212 -5.37 5.55 -3.60
CA ASN A 212 -4.81 6.21 -2.42
C ASN A 212 -4.54 5.20 -1.30
N ASP A 213 -3.27 4.93 -1.03
CA ASP A 213 -2.82 4.18 0.14
C ASP A 213 -2.85 5.12 1.37
N ASN A 214 -3.73 4.83 2.33
CA ASN A 214 -4.05 5.75 3.41
C ASN A 214 -3.90 5.13 4.81
N PRO A 215 -2.69 4.78 5.25
CA PRO A 215 -2.47 4.23 6.59
C PRO A 215 -2.41 5.30 7.69
N TYR A 216 -2.31 6.59 7.34
CA TYR A 216 -1.98 7.66 8.29
C TYR A 216 -3.09 8.66 8.57
N SER A 217 -4.32 8.42 8.09
CA SER A 217 -5.43 9.39 8.23
C SER A 217 -5.68 9.89 9.64
N PHE A 218 -5.45 9.03 10.64
CA PHE A 218 -5.72 9.33 12.05
C PHE A 218 -4.45 9.61 12.86
N ILE A 219 -3.28 9.61 12.23
CA ILE A 219 -2.02 9.91 12.91
C ILE A 219 -1.81 11.41 12.95
N LEU A 220 -1.85 12.01 14.15
CA LEU A 220 -1.66 13.44 14.38
C LEU A 220 -2.53 14.30 13.44
N ASN A 221 -3.77 13.86 13.22
CA ASN A 221 -4.68 14.48 12.27
C ASN A 221 -6.13 14.45 12.79
N ASP A 222 -6.64 15.63 13.13
CA ASP A 222 -8.00 15.79 13.69
C ASP A 222 -9.08 15.87 12.60
N ASN A 223 -8.70 16.09 11.35
CA ASN A 223 -9.59 16.19 10.19
C ASN A 223 -9.21 15.16 9.11
N PRO A 224 -9.50 13.88 9.32
CA PRO A 224 -9.23 12.86 8.33
C PRO A 224 -10.09 13.07 7.08
N MET A 225 -9.49 12.88 5.91
CA MET A 225 -10.17 13.03 4.61
C MET A 225 -10.03 11.74 3.81
N SER A 226 -11.02 11.48 2.95
CA SER A 226 -10.99 10.37 2.00
C SER A 226 -11.10 10.88 0.57
N ILE A 227 -10.39 10.25 -0.34
CA ILE A 227 -10.54 10.48 -1.79
C ILE A 227 -11.91 10.02 -2.31
N LEU A 228 -12.63 9.24 -1.51
CA LEU A 228 -13.97 8.73 -1.83
C LEU A 228 -15.10 9.67 -1.39
N ALA A 229 -14.77 10.78 -0.68
CA ALA A 229 -15.74 11.74 -0.18
C ALA A 229 -16.21 12.74 -1.25
#